data_432e115cd016ed5d339a4e6dec530e18
#
_entry.id   432e115cd016ed5d339a4e6dec530e18
#
_cell.length_a   1.000
_cell.length_b   1.000
_cell.length_c   1.000
_cell.angle_alpha   90.00
_cell.angle_beta   90.00
_cell.angle_gamma   90.00
#
_symmetry.space_group_name_H-M   'P 1'
#
loop_
_entity.id
_entity.type
_entity.pdbx_description
1 polymer ?
#
loop_
_entity_poly.entity_id
_entity_poly.type
_entity_poly.pdbx_seq_one_letter_code
_entity_poly.pdbx_strand_id
1 'polypeptide(L)'
;MNGVAPHPELKAISLHIGEPKHPTPDFIRRALAENLAGLASYPTTLGAPSLRVAIAEWLQRRYGLKHISADNEIIPVNGSREALFAFAQTIVDRTRLDPVVVVPNPFYQIYEGAALLAGAEPQYLNTLPSHNFALDFEQLPDAVWKRTQIVYVCSPGNPTGRVMTLDEWQRLFALSDKYGFVIAADECYSEIYFDESEPPLGALQAAQHFGRTGYPRLVMFSSLSKRSNVPGMRSGFVAGDAAIIKKFLLYRTYQGCAMSPPIHAASTAAWQDEAHVVENRRHYREKFAAAVAILREVTEIGMPDAAFYLWMDVGRDDTTFTRELAAQKNVSVLPGSYLAREARGVNPGTNFVRVALVASTAECTEAADRIANFFKRQ
;
A
#
# COMPACT_ATOMS: atom_id res chain seq x y z
N MET A 1 -3.80 -15.04 17.33
CA MET A 1 -3.49 -16.51 17.32
C MET A 1 -3.08 -17.05 18.68
N ASN A 2 -3.16 -16.24 19.74
CA ASN A 2 -2.88 -16.70 21.08
C ASN A 2 -3.84 -17.85 21.47
N GLY A 3 -3.29 -18.94 22.02
CA GLY A 3 -4.07 -20.11 22.47
C GLY A 3 -4.46 -21.13 21.37
N VAL A 4 -3.95 -20.98 20.14
CA VAL A 4 -4.09 -22.00 19.08
C VAL A 4 -2.88 -22.92 19.12
N ALA A 5 -3.09 -24.20 19.38
CA ALA A 5 -2.04 -25.20 19.23
C ALA A 5 -1.95 -25.61 17.75
N PRO A 6 -0.79 -25.42 17.10
CA PRO A 6 -0.63 -25.78 15.68
C PRO A 6 -0.57 -27.30 15.50
N HIS A 7 -0.88 -27.77 14.28
CA HIS A 7 -0.73 -29.20 13.94
C HIS A 7 0.74 -29.65 14.11
N PRO A 8 1.01 -30.68 14.91
CA PRO A 8 2.39 -31.00 15.33
C PRO A 8 3.30 -31.51 14.18
N GLU A 9 2.69 -32.14 13.17
CA GLU A 9 3.43 -32.77 12.06
C GLU A 9 3.58 -31.85 10.83
N LEU A 10 2.86 -30.74 10.76
CA LEU A 10 2.91 -29.84 9.61
C LEU A 10 3.84 -28.65 9.88
N LYS A 11 4.74 -28.36 8.93
CA LYS A 11 5.55 -27.13 8.97
C LYS A 11 4.61 -25.91 8.89
N ALA A 12 4.87 -24.89 9.72
CA ALA A 12 4.12 -23.66 9.71
C ALA A 12 4.36 -22.87 8.41
N ILE A 13 3.27 -22.41 7.78
CA ILE A 13 3.32 -21.49 6.63
C ILE A 13 2.59 -20.20 7.00
N SER A 14 3.32 -19.07 6.98
CA SER A 14 2.83 -17.78 7.40
C SER A 14 2.48 -16.91 6.19
N LEU A 15 1.19 -16.67 5.96
CA LEU A 15 0.62 -15.85 4.90
C LEU A 15 -0.24 -14.68 5.45
N HIS A 16 -0.09 -14.34 6.73
CA HIS A 16 -0.87 -13.27 7.37
C HIS A 16 -0.18 -11.90 7.31
N ILE A 17 1.17 -11.87 7.20
CA ILE A 17 1.95 -10.64 7.13
C ILE A 17 2.38 -10.35 5.70
N GLY A 18 2.08 -9.15 5.20
CA GLY A 18 2.50 -8.68 3.88
C GLY A 18 3.97 -8.20 3.87
N GLU A 19 4.90 -9.10 4.19
CA GLU A 19 6.34 -8.85 4.15
C GLU A 19 6.98 -9.70 3.04
N PRO A 20 7.57 -9.08 1.99
CA PRO A 20 8.24 -9.82 0.93
C PRO A 20 9.31 -10.77 1.46
N LYS A 21 9.37 -12.00 0.91
CA LYS A 21 10.34 -13.03 1.30
C LYS A 21 11.34 -13.34 0.20
N HIS A 22 11.26 -12.70 -0.96
CA HIS A 22 12.31 -12.80 -1.98
C HIS A 22 13.60 -12.16 -1.46
N PRO A 23 14.77 -12.66 -1.88
CA PRO A 23 16.03 -12.10 -1.43
C PRO A 23 16.20 -10.65 -1.89
N THR A 24 16.83 -9.86 -1.03
CA THR A 24 17.24 -8.51 -1.39
C THR A 24 18.28 -8.58 -2.52
N PRO A 25 18.10 -7.81 -3.63
CA PRO A 25 19.05 -7.80 -4.74
C PRO A 25 20.47 -7.42 -4.30
N ASP A 26 21.47 -8.16 -4.80
CA ASP A 26 22.88 -8.01 -4.40
C ASP A 26 23.44 -6.61 -4.70
N PHE A 27 23.05 -6.00 -5.81
CA PHE A 27 23.53 -4.67 -6.16
C PHE A 27 23.05 -3.61 -5.16
N ILE A 28 21.86 -3.75 -4.56
CA ILE A 28 21.36 -2.84 -3.51
C ILE A 28 22.20 -3.00 -2.23
N ARG A 29 22.52 -4.26 -1.84
CA ARG A 29 23.37 -4.55 -0.68
C ARG A 29 24.78 -3.99 -0.87
N ARG A 30 25.36 -4.14 -2.08
CA ARG A 30 26.67 -3.56 -2.41
C ARG A 30 26.65 -2.05 -2.36
N ALA A 31 25.67 -1.39 -2.99
CA ALA A 31 25.54 0.07 -2.96
C ALA A 31 25.43 0.59 -1.51
N LEU A 32 24.73 -0.12 -0.63
CA LEU A 32 24.68 0.23 0.80
C LEU A 32 26.07 0.12 1.45
N ALA A 33 26.75 -1.00 1.26
CA ALA A 33 28.05 -1.30 1.90
C ALA A 33 29.16 -0.35 1.43
N GLU A 34 29.20 -0.02 0.15
CA GLU A 34 30.19 0.89 -0.44
C GLU A 34 30.05 2.35 0.00
N ASN A 35 28.89 2.72 0.56
CA ASN A 35 28.60 4.10 0.97
C ASN A 35 28.53 4.29 2.50
N LEU A 36 29.02 3.33 3.30
CA LEU A 36 28.99 3.42 4.78
C LEU A 36 29.79 4.61 5.34
N ALA A 37 30.77 5.13 4.61
CA ALA A 37 31.47 6.36 4.98
C ALA A 37 30.56 7.56 5.15
N GLY A 38 29.40 7.57 4.49
CA GLY A 38 28.37 8.61 4.64
C GLY A 38 27.76 8.72 6.04
N LEU A 39 27.97 7.72 6.91
CA LEU A 39 27.53 7.76 8.31
C LEU A 39 28.21 8.85 9.15
N ALA A 40 29.29 9.42 8.67
CA ALA A 40 30.04 10.47 9.37
C ALA A 40 29.35 11.85 9.39
N SER A 41 28.26 12.03 8.64
CA SER A 41 27.58 13.33 8.50
C SER A 41 26.07 13.23 8.67
N TYR A 42 25.46 14.25 9.26
CA TYR A 42 24.01 14.36 9.31
C TYR A 42 23.41 14.51 7.90
N PRO A 43 22.41 13.72 7.55
CA PRO A 43 21.66 13.90 6.31
C PRO A 43 20.71 15.11 6.39
N THR A 44 20.40 15.69 5.25
CA THR A 44 19.31 16.67 5.17
C THR A 44 17.96 15.97 5.12
N THR A 45 16.92 16.55 5.69
CA THR A 45 15.54 16.02 5.62
C THR A 45 15.03 15.98 4.18
N LEU A 46 15.45 16.91 3.33
CA LEU A 46 15.10 16.93 1.89
C LEU A 46 15.69 15.73 1.13
N GLY A 47 16.72 15.08 1.67
CA GLY A 47 17.41 13.96 1.05
C GLY A 47 18.40 14.37 -0.05
N ALA A 48 19.17 13.39 -0.53
CA ALA A 48 20.18 13.63 -1.56
C ALA A 48 19.56 14.04 -2.90
N PRO A 49 20.11 15.04 -3.61
CA PRO A 49 19.63 15.42 -4.94
C PRO A 49 19.63 14.24 -5.94
N SER A 50 20.67 13.41 -5.92
CA SER A 50 20.76 12.21 -6.78
C SER A 50 19.59 11.24 -6.61
N LEU A 51 19.14 11.04 -5.36
CA LEU A 51 17.97 10.19 -5.09
C LEU A 51 16.68 10.83 -5.60
N ARG A 52 16.48 12.13 -5.40
CA ARG A 52 15.29 12.83 -5.88
C ARG A 52 15.22 12.84 -7.40
N VAL A 53 16.36 13.02 -8.08
CA VAL A 53 16.45 12.91 -9.56
C VAL A 53 16.12 11.51 -10.02
N ALA A 54 16.68 10.46 -9.42
CA ALA A 54 16.39 9.07 -9.77
C ALA A 54 14.89 8.73 -9.61
N ILE A 55 14.25 9.24 -8.54
CA ILE A 55 12.80 9.10 -8.32
C ILE A 55 12.01 9.84 -9.40
N ALA A 56 12.39 11.08 -9.75
CA ALA A 56 11.73 11.87 -10.79
C ALA A 56 11.79 11.17 -12.16
N GLU A 57 12.96 10.68 -12.53
CA GLU A 57 13.17 9.91 -13.76
C GLU A 57 12.35 8.61 -13.77
N TRP A 58 12.28 7.91 -12.64
CA TRP A 58 11.44 6.72 -12.51
C TRP A 58 9.96 7.05 -12.70
N LEU A 59 9.46 8.10 -12.03
CA LEU A 59 8.06 8.56 -12.16
C LEU A 59 7.74 8.92 -13.62
N GLN A 60 8.65 9.63 -14.31
CA GLN A 60 8.48 9.97 -15.73
C GLN A 60 8.42 8.73 -16.62
N ARG A 61 9.32 7.76 -16.42
CA ARG A 61 9.30 6.51 -17.21
C ARG A 61 8.07 5.66 -16.92
N ARG A 62 7.76 5.47 -15.62
CA ARG A 62 6.72 4.55 -15.18
C ARG A 62 5.31 5.04 -15.49
N TYR A 63 5.06 6.31 -15.31
CA TYR A 63 3.74 6.92 -15.46
C TYR A 63 3.61 7.85 -16.67
N GLY A 64 4.63 7.96 -17.48
CA GLY A 64 4.64 8.86 -18.64
C GLY A 64 4.46 10.33 -18.27
N LEU A 65 4.95 10.76 -17.10
CA LEU A 65 4.79 12.14 -16.65
C LEU A 65 5.63 13.09 -17.51
N LYS A 66 4.99 14.16 -18.00
CA LYS A 66 5.67 15.18 -18.81
C LYS A 66 6.63 16.02 -17.98
N HIS A 67 6.28 16.25 -16.72
CA HIS A 67 7.06 17.04 -15.78
C HIS A 67 6.80 16.59 -14.34
N ILE A 68 7.86 16.49 -13.54
CA ILE A 68 7.85 16.46 -12.09
C ILE A 68 9.18 17.02 -11.57
N SER A 69 9.12 17.95 -10.62
CA SER A 69 10.30 18.63 -10.10
C SER A 69 10.94 17.81 -8.97
N ALA A 70 12.18 17.36 -9.21
CA ALA A 70 12.97 16.68 -8.18
C ALA A 70 13.24 17.57 -6.95
N ASP A 71 13.23 18.89 -7.11
CA ASP A 71 13.55 19.82 -6.03
C ASP A 71 12.34 20.23 -5.18
N ASN A 72 11.15 20.30 -5.80
CA ASN A 72 9.98 20.88 -5.15
C ASN A 72 8.82 19.90 -4.95
N GLU A 73 8.77 18.82 -5.73
CA GLU A 73 7.61 17.91 -5.77
C GLU A 73 7.95 16.51 -5.27
N ILE A 74 9.17 16.27 -4.77
CA ILE A 74 9.62 14.96 -4.29
C ILE A 74 10.38 15.08 -2.97
N ILE A 75 10.04 14.21 -2.01
CA ILE A 75 10.79 14.06 -0.76
C ILE A 75 10.99 12.57 -0.43
N PRO A 76 12.25 12.09 -0.29
CA PRO A 76 12.53 10.76 0.24
C PRO A 76 12.08 10.62 1.70
N VAL A 77 11.59 9.42 2.06
CA VAL A 77 11.06 9.14 3.39
C VAL A 77 11.58 7.80 3.93
N ASN A 78 11.56 7.61 5.26
CA ASN A 78 12.01 6.38 5.93
C ASN A 78 10.97 5.25 5.84
N GLY A 79 10.51 5.00 4.61
CA GLY A 79 9.41 4.09 4.27
C GLY A 79 8.05 4.78 4.35
N SER A 80 7.09 4.27 3.57
CA SER A 80 5.76 4.89 3.45
C SER A 80 4.95 4.85 4.74
N ARG A 81 5.16 3.87 5.63
CA ARG A 81 4.41 3.75 6.90
C ARG A 81 4.54 5.01 7.75
N GLU A 82 5.78 5.45 8.01
CA GLU A 82 6.01 6.64 8.83
C GLU A 82 5.55 7.91 8.11
N ALA A 83 5.73 7.96 6.78
CA ALA A 83 5.31 9.11 5.99
C ALA A 83 3.78 9.28 5.96
N LEU A 84 3.02 8.21 5.74
CA LEU A 84 1.56 8.21 5.77
C LEU A 84 1.03 8.65 7.15
N PHE A 85 1.68 8.18 8.23
CA PHE A 85 1.32 8.60 9.58
C PHE A 85 1.64 10.09 9.84
N ALA A 86 2.85 10.52 9.53
CA ALA A 86 3.30 11.91 9.72
C ALA A 86 2.52 12.90 8.83
N PHE A 87 2.03 12.44 7.68
CA PHE A 87 1.30 13.26 6.74
C PHE A 87 0.00 13.82 7.32
N ALA A 88 -0.78 13.01 8.04
CA ALA A 88 -1.98 13.50 8.72
C ALA A 88 -1.67 14.61 9.73
N GLN A 89 -0.56 14.50 10.46
CA GLN A 89 -0.11 15.54 11.40
C GLN A 89 0.23 16.87 10.70
N THR A 90 0.63 16.79 9.42
CA THR A 90 0.99 17.97 8.61
C THR A 90 -0.23 18.68 8.04
N ILE A 91 -1.25 17.92 7.64
CA ILE A 91 -2.38 18.45 6.87
C ILE A 91 -3.57 18.79 7.75
N VAL A 92 -3.84 17.99 8.81
CA VAL A 92 -5.01 18.23 9.67
C VAL A 92 -4.86 19.52 10.46
N ASP A 93 -5.73 20.46 10.16
CA ASP A 93 -5.89 21.71 10.92
C ASP A 93 -6.89 21.46 12.07
N ARG A 94 -6.35 21.34 13.28
CA ARG A 94 -7.10 21.10 14.53
C ARG A 94 -7.92 22.30 14.98
N THR A 95 -7.73 23.47 14.39
CA THR A 95 -8.52 24.68 14.70
C THR A 95 -9.87 24.68 14.02
N ARG A 96 -10.04 23.83 12.99
CA ARG A 96 -11.32 23.62 12.32
C ARG A 96 -12.23 22.74 13.18
N LEU A 97 -13.52 23.01 13.14
CA LEU A 97 -14.52 22.24 13.89
C LEU A 97 -14.61 20.81 13.31
N ASP A 98 -14.47 19.83 14.19
CA ASP A 98 -14.65 18.40 13.92
C ASP A 98 -13.97 17.94 12.59
N PRO A 99 -12.64 18.05 12.48
CA PRO A 99 -11.93 17.67 11.26
C PRO A 99 -12.10 16.17 10.97
N VAL A 100 -12.24 15.83 9.69
CA VAL A 100 -12.47 14.47 9.21
C VAL A 100 -11.31 14.02 8.33
N VAL A 101 -10.95 12.75 8.45
CA VAL A 101 -10.09 12.01 7.52
C VAL A 101 -10.88 10.83 6.97
N VAL A 102 -11.04 10.77 5.65
CA VAL A 102 -11.74 9.66 4.98
C VAL A 102 -10.74 8.58 4.60
N VAL A 103 -11.11 7.32 4.86
CA VAL A 103 -10.30 6.13 4.55
C VAL A 103 -11.14 5.05 3.85
N PRO A 104 -10.55 4.24 2.94
CA PRO A 104 -11.24 3.06 2.41
C PRO A 104 -11.50 2.07 3.55
N ASN A 105 -12.46 1.17 3.39
CA ASN A 105 -12.76 0.13 4.36
C ASN A 105 -13.07 -1.19 3.61
N PRO A 106 -12.27 -2.23 3.71
CA PRO A 106 -11.08 -2.41 4.57
C PRO A 106 -9.92 -1.45 4.27
N PHE A 107 -8.97 -1.32 5.20
CA PHE A 107 -7.90 -0.34 5.12
C PHE A 107 -6.60 -0.81 5.77
N TYR A 108 -5.53 -0.06 5.51
CA TYR A 108 -4.30 -0.17 6.27
C TYR A 108 -4.41 0.66 7.55
N GLN A 109 -4.27 0.02 8.71
CA GLN A 109 -4.55 0.63 10.04
C GLN A 109 -3.79 1.93 10.33
N ILE A 110 -2.73 2.19 9.58
CA ILE A 110 -1.97 3.45 9.70
C ILE A 110 -2.83 4.67 9.39
N TYR A 111 -3.77 4.58 8.45
CA TYR A 111 -4.63 5.72 8.09
C TYR A 111 -5.54 6.13 9.26
N GLU A 112 -6.16 5.15 9.93
CA GLU A 112 -6.99 5.37 11.11
C GLU A 112 -6.17 5.94 12.26
N GLY A 113 -5.03 5.30 12.60
CA GLY A 113 -4.15 5.76 13.66
C GLY A 113 -3.61 7.16 13.39
N ALA A 114 -3.29 7.49 12.14
CA ALA A 114 -2.84 8.82 11.74
C ALA A 114 -3.94 9.87 11.92
N ALA A 115 -5.19 9.55 11.52
CA ALA A 115 -6.35 10.41 11.69
C ALA A 115 -6.61 10.72 13.17
N LEU A 116 -6.71 9.69 14.00
CA LEU A 116 -7.00 9.82 15.44
C LEU A 116 -5.93 10.65 16.17
N LEU A 117 -4.65 10.35 15.91
CA LEU A 117 -3.55 11.08 16.57
C LEU A 117 -3.33 12.48 15.98
N ALA A 118 -3.82 12.74 14.77
CA ALA A 118 -3.93 14.10 14.23
C ALA A 118 -5.13 14.88 14.80
N GLY A 119 -5.98 14.27 15.62
CA GLY A 119 -7.16 14.89 16.20
C GLY A 119 -8.33 15.01 15.23
N ALA A 120 -8.38 14.15 14.21
CA ALA A 120 -9.48 14.07 13.24
C ALA A 120 -10.32 12.80 13.44
N GLU A 121 -11.59 12.89 13.10
CA GLU A 121 -12.52 11.76 13.07
C GLU A 121 -12.27 10.93 11.81
N PRO A 122 -11.95 9.62 11.90
CA PRO A 122 -11.89 8.75 10.74
C PRO A 122 -13.31 8.44 10.24
N GLN A 123 -13.54 8.63 8.94
CA GLN A 123 -14.76 8.23 8.25
C GLN A 123 -14.44 7.19 7.18
N TYR A 124 -15.25 6.15 7.09
CA TYR A 124 -14.95 4.95 6.31
C TYR A 124 -15.79 4.88 5.04
N LEU A 125 -15.16 4.56 3.90
CA LEU A 125 -15.84 4.22 2.65
C LEU A 125 -15.82 2.70 2.49
N ASN A 126 -16.95 2.04 2.71
CA ASN A 126 -17.07 0.60 2.53
C ASN A 126 -16.85 0.22 1.08
N THR A 127 -15.91 -0.68 0.82
CA THR A 127 -15.69 -1.29 -0.49
C THR A 127 -16.23 -2.72 -0.45
N LEU A 128 -17.22 -3.01 -1.30
CA LEU A 128 -18.00 -4.24 -1.26
C LEU A 128 -17.81 -5.06 -2.54
N PRO A 129 -17.94 -6.40 -2.47
CA PRO A 129 -17.87 -7.28 -3.65
C PRO A 129 -18.88 -6.91 -4.74
N SER A 130 -20.08 -6.46 -4.36
CA SER A 130 -21.15 -6.05 -5.29
C SER A 130 -20.74 -4.91 -6.24
N HIS A 131 -19.72 -4.14 -5.88
CA HIS A 131 -19.16 -3.07 -6.69
C HIS A 131 -17.69 -3.33 -7.06
N ASN A 132 -17.29 -4.58 -7.08
CA ASN A 132 -15.89 -4.99 -7.31
C ASN A 132 -14.91 -4.19 -6.43
N PHE A 133 -15.27 -3.98 -5.17
CA PHE A 133 -14.48 -3.22 -4.18
C PHE A 133 -14.15 -1.77 -4.60
N ALA A 134 -14.93 -1.16 -5.49
CA ALA A 134 -14.79 0.25 -5.86
C ALA A 134 -15.10 1.18 -4.68
N LEU A 135 -14.46 2.35 -4.68
CA LEU A 135 -14.80 3.43 -3.75
C LEU A 135 -16.12 4.09 -4.18
N ASP A 136 -17.12 4.01 -3.33
CA ASP A 136 -18.39 4.70 -3.51
C ASP A 136 -18.41 5.95 -2.65
N PHE A 137 -18.19 7.10 -3.27
CA PHE A 137 -18.12 8.39 -2.60
C PHE A 137 -19.51 8.90 -2.17
N GLU A 138 -20.60 8.34 -2.68
CA GLU A 138 -21.96 8.72 -2.32
C GLU A 138 -22.38 8.20 -0.93
N GLN A 139 -21.60 7.28 -0.37
CA GLN A 139 -21.81 6.79 1.00
C GLN A 139 -21.68 7.87 2.07
N LEU A 140 -20.98 8.98 1.79
CA LEU A 140 -20.77 10.05 2.75
C LEU A 140 -21.60 11.29 2.36
N PRO A 141 -22.35 11.86 3.32
CA PRO A 141 -23.15 13.05 3.07
C PRO A 141 -22.28 14.29 2.91
N ASP A 142 -22.82 15.32 2.25
CA ASP A 142 -22.18 16.62 2.00
C ASP A 142 -21.60 17.25 3.29
N ALA A 143 -22.28 17.08 4.42
CA ALA A 143 -21.82 17.57 5.72
C ALA A 143 -20.49 16.95 6.18
N VAL A 144 -20.21 15.68 5.86
CA VAL A 144 -18.95 15.01 6.14
C VAL A 144 -17.86 15.51 5.20
N TRP A 145 -18.16 15.61 3.90
CA TRP A 145 -17.22 16.14 2.90
C TRP A 145 -16.75 17.56 3.23
N LYS A 146 -17.62 18.43 3.73
CA LYS A 146 -17.27 19.80 4.15
C LYS A 146 -16.25 19.86 5.29
N ARG A 147 -16.21 18.83 6.14
CA ARG A 147 -15.25 18.71 7.26
C ARG A 147 -14.01 17.92 6.88
N THR A 148 -14.01 17.23 5.73
CA THR A 148 -12.91 16.38 5.29
C THR A 148 -11.68 17.21 4.96
N GLN A 149 -10.52 16.80 5.49
CA GLN A 149 -9.24 17.43 5.23
C GLN A 149 -8.28 16.53 4.47
N ILE A 150 -8.40 15.20 4.64
CA ILE A 150 -7.63 14.20 3.91
C ILE A 150 -8.55 13.08 3.46
N VAL A 151 -8.32 12.59 2.26
CA VAL A 151 -8.83 11.30 1.79
C VAL A 151 -7.62 10.41 1.50
N TYR A 152 -7.45 9.34 2.26
CA TYR A 152 -6.51 8.28 1.92
C TYR A 152 -7.14 7.34 0.90
N VAL A 153 -6.37 6.96 -0.12
CA VAL A 153 -6.70 5.89 -1.05
C VAL A 153 -5.51 4.95 -1.19
N CYS A 154 -5.77 3.68 -1.43
CA CYS A 154 -4.74 2.68 -1.66
C CYS A 154 -5.01 2.03 -3.03
N SER A 155 -4.12 2.27 -3.99
CA SER A 155 -4.25 1.72 -5.33
C SER A 155 -2.86 1.38 -5.90
N PRO A 156 -2.56 0.09 -6.06
CA PRO A 156 -3.39 -1.11 -5.81
C PRO A 156 -3.76 -1.31 -4.34
N GLY A 157 -4.95 -1.83 -4.09
CA GLY A 157 -5.57 -1.91 -2.78
C GLY A 157 -4.96 -2.97 -1.84
N ASN A 158 -4.80 -2.64 -0.59
CA ASN A 158 -4.60 -3.58 0.51
C ASN A 158 -5.90 -3.58 1.35
N PRO A 159 -6.67 -4.67 1.38
CA PRO A 159 -6.31 -6.05 1.02
C PRO A 159 -6.75 -6.53 -0.36
N THR A 160 -7.56 -5.77 -1.11
CA THR A 160 -8.33 -6.27 -2.26
C THR A 160 -7.52 -6.51 -3.54
N GLY A 161 -6.35 -5.86 -3.66
CA GLY A 161 -5.55 -5.87 -4.89
C GLY A 161 -6.13 -5.03 -6.03
N ARG A 162 -7.25 -4.34 -5.82
CA ARG A 162 -7.94 -3.59 -6.85
C ARG A 162 -7.19 -2.29 -7.21
N VAL A 163 -7.21 -1.95 -8.49
CA VAL A 163 -6.67 -0.69 -9.03
C VAL A 163 -7.81 0.29 -9.31
N MET A 164 -7.67 1.55 -8.89
CA MET A 164 -8.64 2.61 -9.17
C MET A 164 -8.64 2.95 -10.67
N THR A 165 -9.84 3.12 -11.21
CA THR A 165 -10.06 3.51 -12.62
C THR A 165 -9.91 5.01 -12.82
N LEU A 166 -9.76 5.45 -14.10
CA LEU A 166 -9.76 6.88 -14.44
C LEU A 166 -11.02 7.59 -13.97
N ASP A 167 -12.19 6.94 -14.09
CA ASP A 167 -13.47 7.53 -13.66
C ASP A 167 -13.53 7.76 -12.14
N GLU A 168 -12.99 6.82 -11.35
CA GLU A 168 -12.90 7.00 -9.89
C GLU A 168 -11.96 8.14 -9.52
N TRP A 169 -10.81 8.25 -10.20
CA TRP A 169 -9.90 9.39 -10.02
C TRP A 169 -10.56 10.71 -10.40
N GLN A 170 -11.30 10.76 -11.51
CA GLN A 170 -12.02 11.96 -11.93
C GLN A 170 -13.02 12.43 -10.88
N ARG A 171 -13.82 11.49 -10.35
CA ARG A 171 -14.79 11.77 -9.28
C ARG A 171 -14.11 12.28 -8.00
N LEU A 172 -13.01 11.63 -7.61
CA LEU A 172 -12.25 12.00 -6.42
C LEU A 172 -11.61 13.39 -6.58
N PHE A 173 -11.07 13.71 -7.76
CA PHE A 173 -10.54 15.04 -8.06
C PHE A 173 -11.64 16.11 -8.02
N ALA A 174 -12.80 15.84 -8.60
CA ALA A 174 -13.94 16.75 -8.55
C ALA A 174 -14.40 17.05 -7.10
N LEU A 175 -14.44 16.02 -6.24
CA LEU A 175 -14.73 16.18 -4.81
C LEU A 175 -13.65 16.99 -4.10
N SER A 176 -12.37 16.71 -4.37
CA SER A 176 -11.26 17.50 -3.82
C SER A 176 -11.32 18.97 -4.24
N ASP A 177 -11.69 19.24 -5.49
CA ASP A 177 -11.87 20.61 -5.98
C ASP A 177 -13.05 21.32 -5.30
N LYS A 178 -14.14 20.60 -5.09
CA LYS A 178 -15.36 21.15 -4.45
C LYS A 178 -15.17 21.42 -2.96
N TYR A 179 -14.50 20.53 -2.22
CA TYR A 179 -14.44 20.60 -0.76
C TYR A 179 -13.08 20.99 -0.20
N GLY A 180 -12.02 20.99 -1.03
CA GLY A 180 -10.70 21.48 -0.67
C GLY A 180 -9.83 20.50 0.15
N PHE A 181 -10.20 19.22 0.24
CA PHE A 181 -9.38 18.22 0.94
C PHE A 181 -8.17 17.77 0.10
N VAL A 182 -7.18 17.24 0.78
CA VAL A 182 -5.98 16.65 0.17
C VAL A 182 -6.19 15.16 -0.06
N ILE A 183 -5.75 14.68 -1.23
CA ILE A 183 -5.73 13.26 -1.58
C ILE A 183 -4.34 12.70 -1.27
N ALA A 184 -4.28 11.65 -0.45
CA ALA A 184 -3.09 10.91 -0.10
C ALA A 184 -3.16 9.51 -0.71
N ALA A 185 -2.49 9.29 -1.85
CA ALA A 185 -2.51 8.05 -2.62
C ALA A 185 -1.37 7.12 -2.19
N ASP A 186 -1.70 6.02 -1.50
CA ASP A 186 -0.75 4.96 -1.15
C ASP A 186 -0.60 3.99 -2.33
N GLU A 187 0.54 4.08 -3.03
CA GLU A 187 0.87 3.28 -4.21
C GLU A 187 2.00 2.27 -3.94
N CYS A 188 2.13 1.80 -2.70
CA CYS A 188 3.21 0.90 -2.31
C CYS A 188 3.23 -0.44 -3.08
N TYR A 189 2.13 -0.81 -3.75
CA TYR A 189 1.99 -2.05 -4.51
C TYR A 189 1.98 -1.86 -6.01
N SER A 190 2.21 -0.65 -6.53
CA SER A 190 2.14 -0.30 -7.95
C SER A 190 3.05 -1.12 -8.85
N GLU A 191 4.12 -1.70 -8.30
CA GLU A 191 5.10 -2.49 -9.05
C GLU A 191 4.91 -4.01 -8.92
N ILE A 192 3.80 -4.46 -8.34
CA ILE A 192 3.43 -5.88 -8.26
C ILE A 192 2.13 -6.07 -9.03
N TYR A 193 2.25 -6.46 -10.28
CA TYR A 193 1.15 -6.71 -11.22
C TYR A 193 1.48 -7.88 -12.15
N PHE A 194 0.51 -8.36 -12.92
CA PHE A 194 0.58 -9.67 -13.55
C PHE A 194 0.73 -9.62 -15.08
N ASP A 195 0.38 -8.50 -15.73
CA ASP A 195 0.57 -8.27 -17.17
C ASP A 195 1.47 -7.06 -17.38
N GLU A 196 2.64 -7.28 -18.01
CA GLU A 196 3.62 -6.20 -18.28
C GLU A 196 3.06 -5.14 -19.23
N SER A 197 2.05 -5.46 -20.06
CA SER A 197 1.40 -4.51 -20.96
C SER A 197 0.35 -3.64 -20.27
N GLU A 198 -0.11 -4.03 -19.07
CA GLU A 198 -1.18 -3.35 -18.33
C GLU A 198 -0.72 -2.95 -16.91
N PRO A 199 0.28 -2.07 -16.78
CA PRO A 199 0.74 -1.62 -15.47
C PRO A 199 -0.35 -0.80 -14.77
N PRO A 200 -0.49 -0.93 -13.43
CA PRO A 200 -1.48 -0.18 -12.65
C PRO A 200 -1.41 1.32 -12.88
N LEU A 201 -2.58 1.94 -13.03
CA LEU A 201 -2.73 3.39 -13.13
C LEU A 201 -2.31 4.06 -11.82
N GLY A 202 -1.45 5.09 -11.90
CA GLY A 202 -1.04 5.89 -10.75
C GLY A 202 -1.80 7.19 -10.62
N ALA A 203 -1.84 7.75 -9.41
CA ALA A 203 -2.54 9.00 -9.09
C ALA A 203 -2.03 10.20 -9.88
N LEU A 204 -0.69 10.35 -9.99
CA LEU A 204 -0.07 11.44 -10.75
C LEU A 204 -0.32 11.28 -12.25
N GLN A 205 -0.35 10.04 -12.76
CA GLN A 205 -0.70 9.75 -14.14
C GLN A 205 -2.16 10.14 -14.44
N ALA A 206 -3.09 9.76 -13.55
CA ALA A 206 -4.49 10.16 -13.66
C ALA A 206 -4.65 11.69 -13.59
N ALA A 207 -3.94 12.35 -12.68
CA ALA A 207 -3.95 13.81 -12.59
C ALA A 207 -3.46 14.47 -13.89
N GLN A 208 -2.37 13.97 -14.47
CA GLN A 208 -1.88 14.46 -15.77
C GLN A 208 -2.89 14.21 -16.89
N HIS A 209 -3.55 13.05 -16.93
CA HIS A 209 -4.59 12.73 -17.91
C HIS A 209 -5.71 13.78 -17.91
N PHE A 210 -6.12 14.25 -16.72
CA PHE A 210 -7.15 15.30 -16.57
C PHE A 210 -6.58 16.74 -16.60
N GLY A 211 -5.33 16.94 -17.03
CA GLY A 211 -4.72 18.25 -17.15
C GLY A 211 -4.44 18.98 -15.82
N ARG A 212 -4.36 18.24 -14.70
CA ARG A 212 -4.09 18.80 -13.36
C ARG A 212 -2.59 19.09 -13.19
N THR A 213 -2.12 20.16 -13.83
CA THR A 213 -0.72 20.57 -13.77
C THR A 213 -0.31 20.94 -12.34
N GLY A 214 0.88 20.46 -11.88
CA GLY A 214 1.37 20.69 -10.53
C GLY A 214 0.62 19.92 -9.44
N TYR A 215 -0.22 18.96 -9.84
CA TYR A 215 -0.89 18.00 -8.93
C TYR A 215 -1.66 18.63 -7.77
N PRO A 216 -2.52 19.64 -7.98
CA PRO A 216 -3.13 20.41 -6.90
C PRO A 216 -3.85 19.49 -5.90
N ARG A 217 -3.51 19.62 -4.61
CA ARG A 217 -4.03 18.83 -3.47
C ARG A 217 -3.86 17.32 -3.60
N LEU A 218 -2.89 16.85 -4.38
CA LEU A 218 -2.61 15.43 -4.56
C LEU A 218 -1.16 15.13 -4.17
N VAL A 219 -0.96 14.10 -3.35
CA VAL A 219 0.35 13.48 -3.13
C VAL A 219 0.24 11.97 -3.23
N MET A 220 1.26 11.32 -3.79
CA MET A 220 1.42 9.88 -3.82
C MET A 220 2.55 9.43 -2.90
N PHE A 221 2.42 8.24 -2.36
CA PHE A 221 3.41 7.56 -1.52
C PHE A 221 3.84 6.27 -2.18
N SER A 222 5.14 6.04 -2.25
CA SER A 222 5.68 4.77 -2.75
C SER A 222 6.83 4.26 -1.88
N SER A 223 7.23 3.00 -2.06
CA SER A 223 8.22 2.35 -1.21
C SER A 223 9.01 1.28 -1.95
N LEU A 224 10.31 1.21 -1.67
CA LEU A 224 11.16 0.11 -2.12
C LEU A 224 10.88 -1.22 -1.39
N SER A 225 10.15 -1.19 -0.27
CA SER A 225 9.86 -2.39 0.52
C SER A 225 9.23 -3.51 -0.29
N LYS A 226 8.29 -3.18 -1.20
CA LYS A 226 7.55 -4.16 -2.01
C LYS A 226 8.14 -4.28 -3.41
N ARG A 227 8.52 -3.15 -4.01
CA ARG A 227 9.13 -3.07 -5.33
C ARG A 227 10.46 -3.82 -5.41
N SER A 228 11.30 -3.67 -4.39
CA SER A 228 12.71 -4.11 -4.44
C SER A 228 13.07 -5.12 -3.35
N ASN A 229 12.11 -5.68 -2.63
CA ASN A 229 12.32 -6.65 -1.55
C ASN A 229 13.32 -6.17 -0.46
N VAL A 230 13.23 -4.90 -0.07
CA VAL A 230 14.10 -4.28 0.95
C VAL A 230 13.28 -3.63 2.09
N PRO A 231 12.34 -4.36 2.72
CA PRO A 231 11.49 -3.76 3.74
C PRO A 231 12.29 -3.24 4.95
N GLY A 232 13.42 -3.89 5.29
CA GLY A 232 14.30 -3.48 6.38
C GLY A 232 15.10 -2.21 6.11
N MET A 233 15.30 -1.83 4.85
CA MET A 233 16.05 -0.63 4.47
C MET A 233 15.30 0.67 4.83
N ARG A 234 13.98 0.62 5.02
CA ARG A 234 13.13 1.77 5.34
C ARG A 234 13.28 2.93 4.34
N SER A 235 13.01 2.65 3.08
CA SER A 235 13.11 3.63 1.99
C SER A 235 11.82 3.73 1.18
N GLY A 236 11.43 4.95 0.87
CA GLY A 236 10.31 5.32 0.02
C GLY A 236 10.38 6.80 -0.33
N PHE A 237 9.33 7.31 -0.93
CA PHE A 237 9.18 8.73 -1.22
C PHE A 237 7.73 9.19 -1.17
N VAL A 238 7.54 10.50 -1.09
CA VAL A 238 6.28 11.21 -1.31
C VAL A 238 6.49 12.16 -2.48
N ALA A 239 5.53 12.22 -3.40
CA ALA A 239 5.59 13.10 -4.56
C ALA A 239 4.23 13.71 -4.90
N GLY A 240 4.21 14.94 -5.44
CA GLY A 240 2.98 15.63 -5.86
C GLY A 240 3.01 17.12 -5.62
N ASP A 241 1.91 17.70 -5.13
CA ASP A 241 1.72 19.13 -4.88
C ASP A 241 2.89 19.77 -4.14
N ALA A 242 3.62 20.67 -4.81
CA ALA A 242 4.83 21.32 -4.28
C ALA A 242 4.57 22.11 -2.98
N ALA A 243 3.39 22.73 -2.82
CA ALA A 243 3.06 23.47 -1.62
C ALA A 243 2.84 22.53 -0.43
N ILE A 244 2.25 21.37 -0.67
CA ILE A 244 2.10 20.31 0.33
C ILE A 244 3.44 19.68 0.68
N ILE A 245 4.25 19.34 -0.32
CA ILE A 245 5.61 18.80 -0.11
C ILE A 245 6.45 19.75 0.75
N LYS A 246 6.38 21.07 0.49
CA LYS A 246 7.09 22.07 1.31
C LYS A 246 6.63 22.07 2.79
N LYS A 247 5.33 21.96 3.05
CA LYS A 247 4.79 21.86 4.43
C LYS A 247 5.23 20.57 5.10
N PHE A 248 5.17 19.47 4.36
CA PHE A 248 5.56 18.16 4.86
C PHE A 248 7.05 18.10 5.17
N LEU A 249 7.90 18.68 4.33
CA LEU A 249 9.35 18.83 4.58
C LEU A 249 9.60 19.58 5.88
N LEU A 250 8.92 20.70 6.12
CA LEU A 250 9.06 21.48 7.35
C LEU A 250 8.68 20.66 8.59
N TYR A 251 7.53 19.97 8.53
CA TYR A 251 7.09 19.08 9.62
C TYR A 251 8.15 18.00 9.91
N ARG A 252 8.64 17.31 8.87
CA ARG A 252 9.64 16.26 9.01
C ARG A 252 10.97 16.77 9.56
N THR A 253 11.35 18.00 9.25
CA THR A 253 12.56 18.65 9.79
C THR A 253 12.48 18.78 11.32
N TYR A 254 11.30 19.13 11.85
CA TYR A 254 11.08 19.20 13.31
C TYR A 254 10.92 17.80 13.93
N GLN A 255 10.27 16.88 13.25
CA GLN A 255 10.11 15.49 13.71
C GLN A 255 11.45 14.74 13.78
N GLY A 256 12.47 15.17 12.99
CA GLY A 256 13.80 14.57 12.98
C GLY A 256 13.95 13.36 12.06
N CYS A 257 13.02 13.14 11.13
CA CYS A 257 13.09 12.04 10.16
C CYS A 257 13.96 12.41 8.97
N ALA A 258 15.18 11.89 8.92
CA ALA A 258 16.06 12.02 7.76
C ALA A 258 16.62 10.65 7.38
N MET A 259 16.66 10.36 6.07
CA MET A 259 17.21 9.09 5.56
C MET A 259 18.74 9.15 5.60
N SER A 260 19.39 8.11 6.08
CA SER A 260 20.85 8.04 6.17
C SER A 260 21.51 8.00 4.78
N PRO A 261 22.70 8.63 4.59
CA PRO A 261 23.38 8.70 3.28
C PRO A 261 23.66 7.34 2.62
N PRO A 262 24.06 6.27 3.32
CA PRO A 262 24.17 4.94 2.71
C PRO A 262 22.84 4.42 2.14
N ILE A 263 21.71 4.72 2.80
CA ILE A 263 20.40 4.35 2.31
C ILE A 263 20.02 5.20 1.08
N HIS A 264 20.41 6.48 1.01
CA HIS A 264 20.24 7.29 -0.20
C HIS A 264 20.92 6.62 -1.41
N ALA A 265 22.18 6.21 -1.28
CA ALA A 265 22.93 5.56 -2.37
C ALA A 265 22.27 4.24 -2.82
N ALA A 266 21.92 3.37 -1.88
CA ALA A 266 21.24 2.12 -2.16
C ALA A 266 19.86 2.34 -2.80
N SER A 267 19.12 3.35 -2.34
CA SER A 267 17.82 3.72 -2.89
C SER A 267 17.93 4.28 -4.31
N THR A 268 18.94 5.11 -4.57
CA THR A 268 19.23 5.63 -5.91
C THR A 268 19.46 4.48 -6.90
N ALA A 269 20.34 3.53 -6.54
CA ALA A 269 20.60 2.35 -7.35
C ALA A 269 19.31 1.54 -7.61
N ALA A 270 18.47 1.36 -6.58
CA ALA A 270 17.23 0.62 -6.69
C ALA A 270 16.20 1.29 -7.62
N TRP A 271 16.05 2.63 -7.58
CA TRP A 271 15.14 3.36 -8.46
C TRP A 271 15.61 3.43 -9.92
N GLN A 272 16.91 3.29 -10.15
CA GLN A 272 17.51 3.29 -11.49
C GLN A 272 17.46 1.93 -12.19
N ASP A 273 17.27 0.83 -11.46
CA ASP A 273 17.20 -0.52 -12.02
C ASP A 273 15.77 -1.03 -12.11
N GLU A 274 15.37 -1.53 -13.27
CA GLU A 274 14.07 -2.18 -13.51
C GLU A 274 14.18 -3.71 -13.68
N ALA A 275 15.38 -4.24 -13.96
CA ALA A 275 15.54 -5.67 -14.21
C ALA A 275 15.11 -6.52 -13.00
N HIS A 276 15.51 -6.12 -11.79
CA HIS A 276 15.12 -6.83 -10.56
C HIS A 276 13.60 -6.72 -10.28
N VAL A 277 12.93 -5.65 -10.75
CA VAL A 277 11.49 -5.44 -10.55
C VAL A 277 10.69 -6.36 -11.47
N VAL A 278 11.11 -6.48 -12.75
CA VAL A 278 10.52 -7.42 -13.71
C VAL A 278 10.64 -8.86 -13.20
N GLU A 279 11.83 -9.24 -12.70
CA GLU A 279 12.04 -10.56 -12.11
C GLU A 279 11.20 -10.78 -10.85
N ASN A 280 11.06 -9.77 -10.00
CA ASN A 280 10.19 -9.83 -8.84
C ASN A 280 8.72 -10.07 -9.24
N ARG A 281 8.22 -9.38 -10.27
CA ARG A 281 6.87 -9.61 -10.81
C ARG A 281 6.69 -11.01 -11.38
N ARG A 282 7.71 -11.55 -12.06
CA ARG A 282 7.68 -12.92 -12.58
C ARG A 282 7.42 -13.93 -11.46
N HIS A 283 8.13 -13.81 -10.34
CA HIS A 283 7.90 -14.67 -9.18
C HIS A 283 6.48 -14.55 -8.62
N TYR A 284 5.93 -13.33 -8.55
CA TYR A 284 4.54 -13.18 -8.09
C TYR A 284 3.54 -13.76 -9.09
N ARG A 285 3.73 -13.60 -10.40
CA ARG A 285 2.88 -14.25 -11.42
C ARG A 285 2.81 -15.77 -11.23
N GLU A 286 3.95 -16.41 -11.03
CA GLU A 286 4.02 -17.86 -10.81
C GLU A 286 3.26 -18.30 -9.54
N LYS A 287 3.45 -17.58 -8.44
CA LYS A 287 2.76 -17.87 -7.18
C LYS A 287 1.24 -17.73 -7.31
N PHE A 288 0.80 -16.64 -7.91
CA PHE A 288 -0.64 -16.38 -8.09
C PHE A 288 -1.26 -17.39 -9.04
N ALA A 289 -0.63 -17.71 -10.17
CA ALA A 289 -1.13 -18.71 -11.10
C ALA A 289 -1.33 -20.06 -10.41
N ALA A 290 -0.35 -20.52 -9.64
CA ALA A 290 -0.43 -21.81 -8.91
C ALA A 290 -1.50 -21.76 -7.80
N ALA A 291 -1.48 -20.77 -6.94
CA ALA A 291 -2.38 -20.69 -5.79
C ALA A 291 -3.85 -20.51 -6.22
N VAL A 292 -4.13 -19.62 -7.19
CA VAL A 292 -5.48 -19.36 -7.68
C VAL A 292 -6.06 -20.57 -8.40
N ALA A 293 -5.26 -21.32 -9.19
CA ALA A 293 -5.70 -22.54 -9.84
C ALA A 293 -6.24 -23.58 -8.83
N ILE A 294 -5.55 -23.74 -7.70
CA ILE A 294 -5.95 -24.66 -6.63
C ILE A 294 -7.19 -24.15 -5.88
N LEU A 295 -7.18 -22.88 -5.49
CA LEU A 295 -8.25 -22.32 -4.65
C LEU A 295 -9.58 -22.18 -5.38
N ARG A 296 -9.57 -21.97 -6.71
CA ARG A 296 -10.80 -21.95 -7.54
C ARG A 296 -11.63 -23.22 -7.49
N GLU A 297 -11.04 -24.33 -7.10
CA GLU A 297 -11.79 -25.59 -6.94
C GLU A 297 -12.73 -25.59 -5.73
N VAL A 298 -12.54 -24.68 -4.79
CA VAL A 298 -13.24 -24.70 -3.48
C VAL A 298 -13.91 -23.39 -3.10
N THR A 299 -13.58 -22.29 -3.76
CA THR A 299 -14.20 -20.97 -3.52
C THR A 299 -14.15 -20.10 -4.79
N GLU A 300 -15.06 -19.14 -4.87
CA GLU A 300 -15.01 -18.13 -5.92
C GLU A 300 -13.85 -17.16 -5.67
N ILE A 301 -12.75 -17.34 -6.39
CA ILE A 301 -11.58 -16.46 -6.32
C ILE A 301 -11.01 -16.18 -7.71
N GLY A 302 -10.69 -14.93 -7.98
CA GLY A 302 -10.06 -14.47 -9.20
C GLY A 302 -8.64 -13.97 -8.97
N MET A 303 -7.94 -13.67 -10.08
CA MET A 303 -6.73 -12.87 -10.03
C MET A 303 -7.12 -11.45 -9.61
N PRO A 304 -6.45 -10.86 -8.61
CA PRO A 304 -6.59 -9.43 -8.35
C PRO A 304 -5.93 -8.61 -9.49
N ASP A 305 -6.25 -7.32 -9.59
CA ASP A 305 -5.61 -6.45 -10.58
C ASP A 305 -4.10 -6.33 -10.32
N ALA A 306 -3.70 -6.26 -9.04
CA ALA A 306 -2.30 -6.10 -8.63
C ALA A 306 -2.10 -6.45 -7.14
N ALA A 307 -0.94 -6.08 -6.57
CA ALA A 307 -0.48 -6.39 -5.23
C ALA A 307 -0.14 -7.88 -5.03
N PHE A 308 0.14 -8.28 -3.80
CA PHE A 308 0.48 -9.67 -3.48
C PHE A 308 -0.52 -10.33 -2.51
N TYR A 309 -1.75 -9.83 -2.49
CA TYR A 309 -2.82 -10.36 -1.64
C TYR A 309 -3.89 -11.07 -2.46
N LEU A 310 -4.40 -12.17 -1.91
CA LEU A 310 -5.72 -12.67 -2.22
C LEU A 310 -6.67 -12.23 -1.09
N TRP A 311 -7.81 -11.67 -1.49
CA TRP A 311 -8.91 -11.31 -0.60
C TRP A 311 -10.02 -12.33 -0.82
N MET A 312 -10.07 -13.33 0.06
CA MET A 312 -10.82 -14.56 -0.15
C MET A 312 -12.03 -14.59 0.77
N ASP A 313 -13.22 -14.74 0.19
CA ASP A 313 -14.44 -15.06 0.91
C ASP A 313 -14.38 -16.51 1.41
N VAL A 314 -14.63 -16.71 2.69
CA VAL A 314 -14.61 -18.04 3.32
C VAL A 314 -16.01 -18.52 3.70
N GLY A 315 -17.06 -17.76 3.37
CA GLY A 315 -18.49 -18.12 3.54
C GLY A 315 -18.95 -18.27 4.99
N ARG A 316 -18.09 -17.93 5.97
CA ARG A 316 -18.37 -18.04 7.41
C ARG A 316 -17.47 -17.09 8.20
N ASP A 317 -17.64 -17.05 9.53
CA ASP A 317 -16.85 -16.21 10.42
C ASP A 317 -15.33 -16.36 10.16
N ASP A 318 -14.70 -15.25 9.75
CA ASP A 318 -13.30 -15.19 9.32
C ASP A 318 -12.31 -15.46 10.47
N THR A 319 -12.68 -15.11 11.69
CA THR A 319 -11.83 -15.32 12.88
C THR A 319 -11.81 -16.81 13.27
N THR A 320 -12.96 -17.46 13.26
CA THR A 320 -13.11 -18.90 13.49
C THR A 320 -12.38 -19.69 12.39
N PHE A 321 -12.62 -19.34 11.12
CA PHE A 321 -11.92 -19.96 9.99
C PHE A 321 -10.41 -19.90 10.15
N THR A 322 -9.87 -18.71 10.47
CA THR A 322 -8.43 -18.51 10.61
C THR A 322 -7.83 -19.33 11.75
N ARG A 323 -8.52 -19.42 12.89
CA ARG A 323 -8.07 -20.20 14.05
C ARG A 323 -8.05 -21.69 13.75
N GLU A 324 -9.10 -22.21 13.14
CA GLU A 324 -9.21 -23.63 12.78
C GLU A 324 -8.22 -24.02 11.67
N LEU A 325 -8.02 -23.16 10.65
CA LEU A 325 -7.02 -23.37 9.62
C LEU A 325 -5.61 -23.44 10.23
N ALA A 326 -5.29 -22.56 11.15
CA ALA A 326 -4.00 -22.58 11.85
C ALA A 326 -3.84 -23.86 12.70
N ALA A 327 -4.86 -24.27 13.44
CA ALA A 327 -4.83 -25.47 14.29
C ALA A 327 -4.70 -26.75 13.45
N GLN A 328 -5.48 -26.91 12.39
CA GLN A 328 -5.60 -28.15 11.63
C GLN A 328 -4.61 -28.27 10.48
N LYS A 329 -4.18 -27.14 9.90
CA LYS A 329 -3.33 -27.11 8.69
C LYS A 329 -2.01 -26.38 8.87
N ASN A 330 -1.79 -25.76 10.01
CA ASN A 330 -0.63 -24.91 10.32
C ASN A 330 -0.34 -23.86 9.24
N VAL A 331 -1.40 -23.26 8.69
CA VAL A 331 -1.36 -22.12 7.76
C VAL A 331 -1.99 -20.92 8.46
N SER A 332 -1.26 -19.80 8.48
CA SER A 332 -1.73 -18.55 9.09
C SER A 332 -2.12 -17.55 8.02
N VAL A 333 -3.38 -17.09 8.04
CA VAL A 333 -3.91 -16.00 7.23
C VAL A 333 -4.41 -14.87 8.14
N LEU A 334 -4.83 -13.73 7.61
CA LEU A 334 -5.31 -12.62 8.41
C LEU A 334 -6.82 -12.47 8.30
N PRO A 335 -7.58 -12.52 9.43
CA PRO A 335 -9.02 -12.26 9.41
C PRO A 335 -9.34 -10.89 8.81
N GLY A 336 -10.33 -10.85 7.94
CA GLY A 336 -10.72 -9.63 7.25
C GLY A 336 -11.37 -8.60 8.18
N SER A 337 -12.15 -9.06 9.14
CA SER A 337 -12.78 -8.20 10.15
C SER A 337 -11.76 -7.36 10.95
N TYR A 338 -10.50 -7.81 11.05
CA TYR A 338 -9.43 -7.05 11.70
C TYR A 338 -8.87 -5.93 10.83
N LEU A 339 -9.11 -5.98 9.52
CA LEU A 339 -8.70 -4.96 8.55
C LEU A 339 -9.79 -3.92 8.27
N ALA A 340 -10.95 -4.08 8.88
CA ALA A 340 -12.12 -3.23 8.64
C ALA A 340 -12.73 -2.72 9.95
N ARG A 341 -13.68 -1.82 9.81
CA ARG A 341 -14.55 -1.35 10.90
C ARG A 341 -16.00 -1.46 10.47
N GLU A 342 -16.88 -1.62 11.45
CA GLU A 342 -18.30 -1.47 11.18
C GLU A 342 -18.60 -0.02 10.83
N ALA A 343 -19.16 0.19 9.65
CA ALA A 343 -19.61 1.48 9.20
C ALA A 343 -20.94 1.33 8.45
N ARG A 344 -21.92 2.13 8.81
CA ARG A 344 -23.29 2.06 8.24
C ARG A 344 -23.90 0.65 8.32
N GLY A 345 -23.71 -0.01 9.48
CA GLY A 345 -24.24 -1.35 9.75
C GLY A 345 -23.53 -2.52 9.04
N VAL A 346 -22.40 -2.26 8.37
CA VAL A 346 -21.63 -3.30 7.66
C VAL A 346 -20.16 -3.23 8.05
N ASN A 347 -19.58 -4.39 8.37
CA ASN A 347 -18.13 -4.58 8.39
C ASN A 347 -17.72 -5.33 7.09
N PRO A 348 -17.11 -4.64 6.11
CA PRO A 348 -16.82 -5.24 4.80
C PRO A 348 -15.68 -6.28 4.83
N GLY A 349 -15.05 -6.48 5.99
CA GLY A 349 -14.06 -7.54 6.20
C GLY A 349 -14.66 -8.85 6.73
N THR A 350 -15.92 -8.85 7.17
CA THR A 350 -16.60 -10.04 7.69
C THR A 350 -16.66 -11.15 6.62
N ASN A 351 -16.34 -12.36 7.03
CA ASN A 351 -16.27 -13.56 6.18
C ASN A 351 -15.13 -13.57 5.15
N PHE A 352 -14.26 -12.56 5.16
CA PHE A 352 -13.08 -12.54 4.31
C PHE A 352 -11.80 -12.85 5.08
N VAL A 353 -10.81 -13.42 4.39
CA VAL A 353 -9.45 -13.52 4.89
C VAL A 353 -8.47 -12.95 3.86
N ARG A 354 -7.42 -12.28 4.37
CA ARG A 354 -6.32 -11.85 3.52
C ARG A 354 -5.22 -12.90 3.52
N VAL A 355 -4.86 -13.38 2.33
CA VAL A 355 -3.76 -14.31 2.09
C VAL A 355 -2.63 -13.57 1.39
N ALA A 356 -1.49 -13.40 2.04
CA ALA A 356 -0.33 -12.73 1.46
C ALA A 356 0.61 -13.77 0.81
N LEU A 357 0.68 -13.82 -0.52
CA LEU A 357 1.49 -14.78 -1.27
C LEU A 357 2.97 -14.37 -1.31
N VAL A 358 3.56 -14.14 -0.15
CA VAL A 358 4.93 -13.62 0.03
C VAL A 358 5.98 -14.70 0.23
N ALA A 359 5.59 -15.90 0.66
CA ALA A 359 6.47 -17.06 0.84
C ALA A 359 7.03 -17.58 -0.50
N SER A 360 7.88 -18.60 -0.50
CA SER A 360 8.35 -19.22 -1.75
C SER A 360 7.18 -19.77 -2.57
N THR A 361 7.37 -19.96 -3.88
CA THR A 361 6.31 -20.52 -4.74
C THR A 361 5.84 -21.88 -4.23
N ALA A 362 6.77 -22.75 -3.81
CA ALA A 362 6.45 -24.05 -3.23
C ALA A 362 5.61 -23.94 -1.95
N GLU A 363 5.98 -23.05 -1.02
CA GLU A 363 5.21 -22.83 0.22
C GLU A 363 3.84 -22.20 -0.05
N CYS A 364 3.73 -21.29 -1.03
CA CYS A 364 2.44 -20.71 -1.43
C CYS A 364 1.52 -21.76 -2.05
N THR A 365 2.04 -22.64 -2.90
CA THR A 365 1.31 -23.76 -3.50
C THR A 365 0.86 -24.75 -2.43
N GLU A 366 1.76 -25.18 -1.54
CA GLU A 366 1.43 -26.05 -0.41
C GLU A 366 0.37 -25.44 0.51
N ALA A 367 0.47 -24.15 0.79
CA ALA A 367 -0.55 -23.46 1.59
C ALA A 367 -1.92 -23.45 0.89
N ALA A 368 -1.96 -23.21 -0.43
CA ALA A 368 -3.20 -23.28 -1.22
C ALA A 368 -3.82 -24.67 -1.18
N ASP A 369 -3.03 -25.74 -1.33
CA ASP A 369 -3.50 -27.13 -1.19
C ASP A 369 -4.05 -27.42 0.21
N ARG A 370 -3.37 -26.96 1.25
CA ARG A 370 -3.83 -27.14 2.64
C ARG A 370 -5.12 -26.36 2.91
N ILE A 371 -5.28 -25.15 2.36
CA ILE A 371 -6.52 -24.36 2.44
C ILE A 371 -7.64 -25.07 1.68
N ALA A 372 -7.41 -25.53 0.44
CA ALA A 372 -8.39 -26.24 -0.35
C ALA A 372 -8.86 -27.54 0.34
N ASN A 373 -7.92 -28.31 0.89
CA ASN A 373 -8.23 -29.52 1.67
C ASN A 373 -8.95 -29.20 2.99
N PHE A 374 -8.80 -28.01 3.54
CA PHE A 374 -9.55 -27.57 4.71
C PHE A 374 -11.00 -27.26 4.35
N PHE A 375 -11.25 -26.58 3.22
CA PHE A 375 -12.60 -26.34 2.70
C PHE A 375 -13.37 -27.64 2.40
N LYS A 376 -12.74 -28.63 1.75
CA LYS A 376 -13.37 -29.92 1.36
C LYS A 376 -13.82 -30.78 2.56
N ARG A 377 -13.37 -30.45 3.78
CA ARG A 377 -13.72 -31.21 5.01
C ARG A 377 -14.81 -30.56 5.85
N GLN A 378 -15.31 -29.45 5.40
CA GLN A 378 -16.43 -28.71 6.01
C GLN A 378 -17.72 -28.96 5.30
#